data_e07fd97b20395dcff6378773d2a6a69b
#
_entry.id   e07fd97b20395dcff6378773d2a6a69b
#
_cell.length_a   1.000
_cell.length_b   1.000
_cell.length_c   1.000
_cell.angle_alpha   90.00
_cell.angle_beta   90.00
_cell.angle_gamma   90.00
#
_symmetry.space_group_name_H-M   'P 1'
#
loop_
_entity.id
_entity.type
_entity.pdbx_description
1 polymer ?
#
loop_
_entity_poly.entity_id
_entity_poly.type
_entity_poly.pdbx_seq_one_letter_code
_entity_poly.pdbx_strand_id
1 'polypeptide(L)' 'NSIDTALEKGREEGMEKEKIATARRLLSMGLSDEQVSTATELPLEEIQKMRD' A
#
# COMPACT_ATOMS: atom_id res chain seq x y z
N ASN A 1 6.54 21.65 -12.65
CA ASN A 1 6.07 20.70 -11.80
C ASN A 1 5.90 19.28 -12.30
N SER A 2 5.96 19.08 -13.63
CA SER A 2 5.91 17.71 -14.14
C SER A 2 7.16 16.94 -13.75
N ILE A 3 8.28 17.63 -13.57
CA ILE A 3 9.50 17.00 -13.12
C ILE A 3 9.36 16.50 -11.69
N ASP A 4 8.83 17.34 -10.82
CA ASP A 4 8.60 16.96 -9.43
C ASP A 4 7.62 15.81 -9.33
N THR A 5 6.59 15.86 -10.14
CA THR A 5 5.58 14.81 -10.17
C THR A 5 6.20 13.47 -10.57
N ALA A 6 7.08 13.49 -11.58
CA ALA A 6 7.74 12.29 -12.03
C ALA A 6 8.61 11.67 -10.95
N LEU A 7 9.35 12.52 -10.22
CA LEU A 7 10.20 12.04 -9.12
C LEU A 7 9.37 11.47 -7.99
N GLU A 8 8.27 12.14 -7.65
CA GLU A 8 7.38 11.67 -6.61
C GLU A 8 6.74 10.34 -6.98
N LYS A 9 6.35 10.19 -8.24
CA LYS A 9 5.78 8.94 -8.71
C LYS A 9 6.77 7.79 -8.56
N GLY A 10 8.02 8.02 -8.88
CA GLY A 10 9.04 7.00 -8.74
C GLY A 10 9.18 6.55 -7.29
N ARG A 11 9.20 7.51 -6.37
CA ARG A 11 9.28 7.20 -4.94
C ARG A 11 8.04 6.48 -4.45
N GLU A 12 6.87 6.98 -4.86
CA GLU A 12 5.61 6.38 -4.45
C GLU A 12 5.50 4.94 -4.91
N GLU A 13 5.92 4.65 -6.12
CA GLU A 13 5.88 3.29 -6.63
C GLU A 13 6.75 2.35 -5.79
N GLY A 14 7.95 2.80 -5.43
CA GLY A 14 8.84 2.01 -4.60
C GLY A 14 8.26 1.78 -3.22
N MET A 15 7.74 2.84 -2.60
CA MET A 15 7.14 2.74 -1.28
C MET A 15 5.87 1.90 -1.30
N GLU A 16 5.07 2.04 -2.36
CA GLU A 16 3.85 1.28 -2.49
C GLU A 16 4.12 -0.21 -2.59
N LYS A 17 5.15 -0.60 -3.32
CA LYS A 17 5.50 -2.00 -3.45
C LYS A 17 5.83 -2.61 -2.10
N GLU A 18 6.60 -1.90 -1.29
CA GLU A 18 6.93 -2.38 0.05
C GLU A 18 5.71 -2.45 0.93
N LYS A 19 4.87 -1.42 0.89
CA LYS A 19 3.65 -1.39 1.67
C LYS A 19 2.70 -2.50 1.25
N ILE A 20 2.60 -2.75 -0.04
CA ILE A 20 1.75 -3.80 -0.56
C ILE A 20 2.23 -5.17 -0.08
N ALA A 21 3.53 -5.41 -0.16
CA ALA A 21 4.10 -6.66 0.32
C ALA A 21 3.81 -6.85 1.80
N THR A 22 3.98 -5.80 2.60
CA THR A 22 3.69 -5.84 4.02
C THR A 22 2.20 -6.08 4.26
N ALA A 23 1.35 -5.40 3.50
CA ALA A 23 -0.10 -5.55 3.64
C ALA A 23 -0.54 -6.98 3.34
N ARG A 24 0.00 -7.57 2.30
CA ARG A 24 -0.31 -8.96 1.97
C ARG A 24 0.09 -9.90 3.09
N ARG A 25 1.25 -9.66 3.67
CA ARG A 25 1.72 -10.47 4.79
C ARG A 25 0.77 -10.34 5.98
N LEU A 26 0.36 -9.12 6.29
CA LEU A 26 -0.55 -8.87 7.39
C LEU A 26 -1.90 -9.53 7.16
N LEU A 27 -2.41 -9.45 5.93
CA LEU A 27 -3.65 -10.12 5.58
C LEU A 27 -3.54 -11.63 5.76
N SER A 28 -2.40 -12.19 5.39
CA SER A 28 -2.13 -13.61 5.56
C SER A 28 -2.10 -14.00 7.03
N MET A 29 -1.75 -13.06 7.89
CA MET A 29 -1.72 -13.28 9.34
C MET A 29 -3.11 -13.22 9.98
N GLY A 30 -4.11 -12.83 9.20
CA GLY A 30 -5.47 -12.78 9.70
C GLY A 30 -5.95 -11.41 10.16
N LEU A 31 -5.18 -10.36 9.85
CA LEU A 31 -5.61 -9.02 10.21
C LEU A 31 -6.75 -8.55 9.31
N SER A 32 -7.56 -7.64 9.85
CA SER A 32 -8.67 -7.08 9.08
C SER A 32 -8.15 -5.99 8.12
N ASP A 33 -8.99 -5.65 7.13
CA ASP A 33 -8.64 -4.63 6.16
C ASP A 33 -8.29 -3.31 6.84
N GLU A 34 -9.08 -2.93 7.84
CA GLU A 34 -8.85 -1.70 8.56
C GLU A 34 -7.51 -1.71 9.30
N GLN A 35 -7.19 -2.83 9.91
CA GLN A 35 -5.92 -2.97 10.62
C GLN A 35 -4.76 -2.89 9.65
N VAL A 36 -4.87 -3.57 8.53
CA VAL A 36 -3.83 -3.55 7.51
C VAL A 36 -3.68 -2.15 6.93
N SER A 37 -4.80 -1.48 6.67
CA SER A 37 -4.79 -0.12 6.15
C SER A 37 -4.06 0.82 7.12
N THR A 38 -4.37 0.71 8.40
CA THR A 38 -3.73 1.54 9.41
C THR A 38 -2.24 1.22 9.54
N ALA A 39 -1.91 -0.05 9.55
CA ALA A 39 -0.53 -0.49 9.73
C ALA A 39 0.37 -0.11 8.56
N THR A 40 -0.17 -0.17 7.35
CA THR A 40 0.60 0.12 6.14
C THR A 40 0.40 1.54 5.63
N GLU A 41 -0.53 2.27 6.21
CA GLU A 41 -0.91 3.62 5.77
C GLU A 41 -1.44 3.64 4.35
N LEU A 42 -1.98 2.51 3.90
CA LEU A 42 -2.63 2.42 2.61
C LEU A 42 -4.14 2.65 2.76
N PRO A 43 -4.78 3.20 1.73
CA PRO A 43 -6.24 3.36 1.77
C PRO A 43 -6.93 2.00 1.69
N LEU A 44 -8.13 1.92 2.27
CA LEU A 44 -8.88 0.67 2.24
C LEU A 44 -9.09 0.15 0.83
N GLU A 45 -9.25 1.05 -0.12
CA GLU A 45 -9.40 0.65 -1.52
C GLU A 45 -8.25 -0.24 -1.99
N GLU A 46 -7.05 0.12 -1.63
CA GLU A 46 -5.87 -0.64 -2.01
C GLU A 46 -5.87 -2.01 -1.34
N ILE A 47 -6.26 -2.05 -0.07
CA ILE A 47 -6.33 -3.31 0.66
C ILE A 47 -7.36 -4.23 0.03
N GLN A 48 -8.50 -3.69 -0.33
CA GLN A 48 -9.57 -4.48 -0.96
C GLN A 48 -9.14 -5.02 -2.31
N LYS A 49 -8.42 -4.22 -3.08
CA LYS A 49 -7.90 -4.67 -4.38
C LYS A 49 -6.93 -5.82 -4.22
N MET A 50 -6.13 -5.80 -3.16
CA MET A 50 -5.19 -6.87 -2.91
C MET A 50 -5.85 -8.19 -2.55
N ARG A 51 -7.04 -8.12 -1.96
CA ARG A 51 -7.77 -9.32 -1.57
C ARG A 51 -8.40 -10.02 -2.77
N ASP A 52 -8.67 -9.26 -3.80
CA ASP A 52 -9.19 -9.83 -5.03
C ASP A 52 -8.07 -10.53 -5.78
#